data_994a5472cd52153bdc71bdff520a1647
#
_entry.id   994a5472cd52153bdc71bdff520a1647
#
_cell.length_a   1.000
_cell.length_b   1.000
_cell.length_c   1.000
_cell.angle_alpha   90.00
_cell.angle_beta   90.00
_cell.angle_gamma   90.00
#
_symmetry.space_group_name_H-M   'P 1'
#
loop_
_entity.id
_entity.type
_entity.pdbx_description
1 polymer ?
#
loop_
_entity_poly.entity_id
_entity_poly.type
_entity_poly.pdbx_seq_one_letter_code
_entity_poly.pdbx_strand_id
1 'polypeptide(L)'
;LHDAPEYVIGDMISPVKAAVGPGYGELDQRLSAAIHLRFGLPAVLPVPVKKAIKAADKVSAWLEAVGIAGFQEHEADKLFGKPKPEMIKRLEIKLRPPAAVRADYVARVQSLLEDCGSALGGLWLYRQTLGNVFMEFGQ
;
A
#
# COMPACT_ATOMS: atom_id res chain seq x y z
N LEU A 1 1.25 -2.79 1.19
CA LEU A 1 0.12 -3.73 1.38
C LEU A 1 -1.17 -3.04 1.88
N HIS A 2 -1.15 -1.69 2.09
CA HIS A 2 -2.30 -0.95 2.61
C HIS A 2 -3.53 -1.15 1.73
N ASP A 3 -3.38 -0.94 0.43
CA ASP A 3 -4.47 -1.03 -0.55
C ASP A 3 -4.57 -2.41 -1.25
N ALA A 4 -3.89 -3.41 -0.71
CA ALA A 4 -3.89 -4.74 -1.32
C ALA A 4 -5.29 -5.40 -1.41
N PRO A 5 -6.25 -5.17 -0.49
CA PRO A 5 -7.62 -5.63 -0.68
C PRO A 5 -8.29 -5.09 -1.94
N GLU A 6 -7.94 -3.89 -2.38
CA GLU A 6 -8.54 -3.24 -3.55
C GLU A 6 -8.22 -3.97 -4.86
N TYR A 7 -7.17 -4.78 -4.88
CA TYR A 7 -6.91 -5.70 -6.00
C TYR A 7 -8.06 -6.69 -6.22
N VAL A 8 -8.73 -7.11 -5.14
CA VAL A 8 -9.83 -8.10 -5.20
C VAL A 8 -11.19 -7.43 -5.37
N ILE A 9 -11.44 -6.36 -4.60
CA ILE A 9 -12.77 -5.74 -4.50
C ILE A 9 -12.90 -4.44 -5.30
N GLY A 10 -11.82 -3.99 -5.92
CA GLY A 10 -11.73 -2.70 -6.61
C GLY A 10 -11.55 -1.52 -5.66
N ASP A 11 -10.91 -0.49 -6.17
CA ASP A 11 -10.84 0.80 -5.47
C ASP A 11 -12.17 1.53 -5.60
N MET A 12 -12.79 1.81 -4.47
CA MET A 12 -14.07 2.53 -4.41
C MET A 12 -13.89 3.88 -3.72
N ILE A 13 -14.45 4.92 -4.31
CA ILE A 13 -14.50 6.25 -3.67
C ILE A 13 -15.39 6.23 -2.42
N SER A 14 -15.05 7.06 -1.44
CA SER A 14 -15.74 7.10 -0.14
C SER A 14 -17.29 7.20 -0.22
N PRO A 15 -17.91 7.97 -1.13
CA PRO A 15 -19.36 7.98 -1.25
C PRO A 15 -19.95 6.61 -1.64
N VAL A 16 -19.28 5.85 -2.50
CA VAL A 16 -19.71 4.51 -2.90
C VAL A 16 -19.55 3.52 -1.75
N LYS A 17 -18.40 3.57 -1.04
CA LYS A 17 -18.19 2.76 0.20
C LYS A 17 -19.31 2.99 1.21
N ALA A 18 -19.72 4.24 1.41
CA ALA A 18 -20.83 4.59 2.31
C ALA A 18 -22.18 4.04 1.82
N ALA A 19 -22.45 4.08 0.52
CA ALA A 19 -23.70 3.60 -0.07
C ALA A 19 -23.82 2.06 -0.03
N VAL A 20 -22.69 1.33 -0.18
CA VAL A 20 -22.65 -0.14 -0.04
C VAL A 20 -22.89 -0.58 1.41
N GLY A 21 -22.55 0.28 2.36
CA GLY A 21 -22.78 0.04 3.78
C GLY A 21 -21.71 -0.84 4.45
N PRO A 22 -22.01 -1.40 5.65
CA PRO A 22 -21.02 -2.06 6.50
C PRO A 22 -20.37 -3.31 5.88
N GLY A 23 -21.07 -4.00 4.99
CA GLY A 23 -20.58 -5.22 4.35
C GLY A 23 -19.29 -5.01 3.55
N TYR A 24 -19.09 -3.82 2.95
CA TYR A 24 -17.83 -3.50 2.28
C TYR A 24 -16.67 -3.44 3.28
N GLY A 25 -16.85 -2.73 4.40
CA GLY A 25 -15.81 -2.60 5.42
C GLY A 25 -15.45 -3.94 6.08
N GLU A 26 -16.43 -4.81 6.29
CA GLU A 26 -16.20 -6.16 6.83
C GLU A 26 -15.40 -7.02 5.86
N LEU A 27 -15.72 -6.98 4.58
CA LEU A 27 -14.99 -7.69 3.55
C LEU A 27 -13.55 -7.18 3.43
N ASP A 28 -13.37 -5.87 3.37
CA ASP A 28 -12.06 -5.22 3.34
C ASP A 28 -11.18 -5.64 4.52
N GLN A 29 -11.72 -5.63 5.74
CA GLN A 29 -11.01 -6.08 6.95
C GLN A 29 -10.62 -7.55 6.90
N ARG A 30 -11.49 -8.43 6.39
CA ARG A 30 -11.20 -9.85 6.24
C ARG A 30 -10.10 -10.09 5.21
N LEU A 31 -10.14 -9.41 4.09
CA LEU A 31 -9.10 -9.45 3.06
C LEU A 31 -7.78 -8.92 3.60
N SER A 32 -7.79 -7.76 4.26
CA SER A 32 -6.60 -7.19 4.91
C SER A 32 -5.97 -8.18 5.89
N ALA A 33 -6.77 -8.81 6.75
CA ALA A 33 -6.28 -9.80 7.71
C ALA A 33 -5.66 -11.02 7.02
N ALA A 34 -6.30 -11.54 5.98
CA ALA A 34 -5.78 -12.67 5.21
C ALA A 34 -4.45 -12.33 4.51
N ILE A 35 -4.37 -11.15 3.89
CA ILE A 35 -3.16 -10.65 3.26
C ILE A 35 -2.03 -10.45 4.28
N HIS A 36 -2.32 -9.82 5.41
CA HIS A 36 -1.33 -9.65 6.48
C HIS A 36 -0.76 -10.99 6.93
N LEU A 37 -1.62 -11.96 7.24
CA LEU A 37 -1.19 -13.30 7.65
C LEU A 37 -0.37 -13.98 6.55
N ARG A 38 -0.75 -13.84 5.28
CA ARG A 38 -0.01 -14.39 4.15
C ARG A 38 1.42 -13.84 4.07
N PHE A 39 1.64 -12.61 4.48
CA PHE A 39 2.94 -11.94 4.52
C PHE A 39 3.63 -11.98 5.89
N GLY A 40 3.18 -12.85 6.81
CA GLY A 40 3.78 -13.00 8.13
C GLY A 40 3.55 -11.82 9.08
N LEU A 41 2.58 -10.97 8.77
CA LEU A 41 2.19 -9.84 9.61
C LEU A 41 1.05 -10.22 10.55
N PRO A 42 0.86 -9.51 11.67
CA PRO A 42 -0.32 -9.68 12.51
C PRO A 42 -1.61 -9.41 11.70
N ALA A 43 -2.64 -10.25 11.87
CA ALA A 43 -3.95 -10.06 11.22
C ALA A 43 -4.49 -8.63 11.43
N VAL A 44 -4.31 -8.10 12.63
CA VAL A 44 -4.63 -6.72 12.98
C VAL A 44 -3.35 -5.99 13.34
N LEU A 45 -3.01 -4.96 12.57
CA LEU A 45 -1.82 -4.15 12.81
C LEU A 45 -1.95 -3.32 14.08
N PRO A 46 -0.86 -3.14 14.85
CA PRO A 46 -0.83 -2.25 16.02
C PRO A 46 -1.23 -0.81 15.66
N VAL A 47 -1.90 -0.13 16.58
CA VAL A 47 -2.38 1.26 16.38
C VAL A 47 -1.29 2.23 15.91
N PRO A 48 -0.06 2.23 16.47
CA PRO A 48 1.01 3.11 15.98
C PRO A 48 1.37 2.86 14.51
N VAL A 49 1.39 1.58 14.08
CA VAL A 49 1.66 1.20 12.70
C VAL A 49 0.56 1.69 11.76
N LYS A 50 -0.71 1.49 12.13
CA LYS A 50 -1.84 2.02 11.35
C LYS A 50 -1.78 3.54 11.20
N LYS A 51 -1.41 4.27 12.26
CA LYS A 51 -1.23 5.72 12.22
C LYS A 51 -0.09 6.14 11.28
N ALA A 52 1.03 5.42 11.30
CA ALA A 52 2.15 5.69 10.42
C ALA A 52 1.80 5.44 8.94
N ILE A 53 1.11 4.34 8.65
CA ILE A 53 0.60 4.03 7.30
C ILE A 53 -0.34 5.15 6.83
N LYS A 54 -1.31 5.55 7.64
CA LYS A 54 -2.26 6.62 7.28
C LYS A 54 -1.58 7.99 7.08
N ALA A 55 -0.51 8.26 7.82
CA ALA A 55 0.28 9.47 7.61
C ALA A 55 1.05 9.43 6.28
N ALA A 56 1.64 8.28 5.93
CA ALA A 56 2.32 8.08 4.66
C ALA A 56 1.35 8.17 3.47
N ASP A 57 0.19 7.54 3.57
CA ASP A 57 -0.90 7.58 2.59
C ASP A 57 -1.31 9.03 2.26
N LYS A 58 -1.53 9.88 3.28
CA LYS A 58 -1.84 11.29 3.08
C LYS A 58 -0.74 12.07 2.37
N VAL A 59 0.53 11.77 2.66
CA VAL A 59 1.66 12.40 1.97
C VAL A 59 1.70 11.97 0.51
N SER A 60 1.47 10.69 0.22
CA SER A 60 1.39 10.17 -1.14
C SER A 60 0.27 10.87 -1.92
N ALA A 61 -0.94 10.93 -1.36
CA ALA A 61 -2.08 11.59 -1.97
C ALA A 61 -1.82 13.09 -2.24
N TRP A 62 -1.16 13.79 -1.32
CA TRP A 62 -0.77 15.19 -1.52
C TRP A 62 0.20 15.34 -2.70
N LEU A 63 1.25 14.49 -2.75
CA LEU A 63 2.23 14.52 -3.83
C LEU A 63 1.61 14.20 -5.19
N GLU A 64 0.70 13.25 -5.25
CA GLU A 64 -0.03 12.88 -6.47
C GLU A 64 -0.95 14.01 -6.92
N ALA A 65 -1.68 14.64 -6.00
CA ALA A 65 -2.55 15.76 -6.30
C ALA A 65 -1.77 16.92 -6.93
N VAL A 66 -0.64 17.31 -6.34
CA VAL A 66 0.16 18.42 -6.83
C VAL A 66 1.00 18.03 -8.04
N GLY A 67 1.68 16.88 -7.99
CA GLY A 67 2.65 16.46 -9.00
C GLY A 67 2.04 15.88 -10.28
N ILE A 68 0.83 15.30 -10.19
CA ILE A 68 0.20 14.57 -11.29
C ILE A 68 -1.16 15.16 -11.65
N ALA A 69 -2.04 15.39 -10.66
CA ALA A 69 -3.41 15.81 -10.91
C ALA A 69 -3.55 17.33 -11.13
N GLY A 70 -2.47 18.11 -10.95
CA GLY A 70 -2.44 19.54 -11.24
C GLY A 70 -3.12 20.43 -10.19
N PHE A 71 -3.32 19.91 -8.98
CA PHE A 71 -3.83 20.73 -7.87
C PHE A 71 -2.81 21.77 -7.44
N GLN A 72 -3.29 22.93 -7.03
CA GLN A 72 -2.43 23.88 -6.34
C GLN A 72 -2.11 23.38 -4.92
N GLU A 73 -0.93 23.70 -4.41
CA GLU A 73 -0.51 23.24 -3.07
C GLU A 73 -1.53 23.58 -1.98
N HIS A 74 -2.13 24.77 -2.03
CA HIS A 74 -3.12 25.22 -1.04
C HIS A 74 -4.43 24.41 -1.08
N GLU A 75 -4.78 23.83 -2.23
CA GLU A 75 -5.94 22.93 -2.38
C GLU A 75 -5.61 21.55 -1.81
N ALA A 76 -4.44 21.03 -2.15
CA ALA A 76 -3.95 19.76 -1.61
C ALA A 76 -3.76 19.83 -0.09
N ASP A 77 -3.27 20.97 0.46
CA ASP A 77 -3.14 21.21 1.90
C ASP A 77 -4.48 21.08 2.64
N LYS A 78 -5.58 21.58 2.02
CA LYS A 78 -6.92 21.49 2.62
C LYS A 78 -7.47 20.07 2.63
N LEU A 79 -7.16 19.28 1.59
CA LEU A 79 -7.72 17.93 1.42
C LEU A 79 -6.93 16.87 2.20
N PHE A 80 -5.60 16.94 2.12
CA PHE A 80 -4.71 15.89 2.64
C PHE A 80 -3.87 16.32 3.83
N GLY A 81 -3.82 17.64 4.11
CA GLY A 81 -2.94 18.24 5.10
C GLY A 81 -1.54 18.50 4.52
N LYS A 82 -0.89 19.54 5.01
CA LYS A 82 0.45 19.94 4.55
C LYS A 82 1.53 18.97 5.00
N PRO A 83 2.24 18.30 4.07
CA PRO A 83 3.36 17.44 4.44
C PRO A 83 4.53 18.24 5.01
N LYS A 84 5.37 17.57 5.80
CA LYS A 84 6.62 18.20 6.27
C LYS A 84 7.57 18.45 5.09
N PRO A 85 8.23 19.60 5.02
CA PRO A 85 9.15 19.95 3.91
C PRO A 85 10.24 18.90 3.64
N GLU A 86 10.73 18.24 4.71
CA GLU A 86 11.76 17.21 4.60
C GLU A 86 11.24 15.95 3.87
N MET A 87 9.94 15.66 3.97
CA MET A 87 9.31 14.53 3.26
C MET A 87 9.16 14.87 1.79
N ILE A 88 8.69 16.06 1.45
CA ILE A 88 8.51 16.51 0.06
C ILE A 88 9.86 16.50 -0.69
N LYS A 89 10.94 16.98 -0.06
CA LYS A 89 12.27 17.01 -0.68
C LYS A 89 12.85 15.63 -1.02
N ARG A 90 12.41 14.58 -0.32
CA ARG A 90 12.93 13.22 -0.50
C ARG A 90 12.10 12.38 -1.47
N LEU A 91 10.89 12.81 -1.76
CA LEU A 91 9.93 12.05 -2.55
C LEU A 91 9.57 12.83 -3.80
N GLU A 92 10.03 12.36 -4.93
CA GLU A 92 9.66 12.91 -6.24
C GLU A 92 8.71 11.92 -6.93
N ILE A 93 7.50 12.39 -7.22
CA ILE A 93 6.54 11.61 -8.00
C ILE A 93 6.63 12.04 -9.46
N LYS A 94 6.93 11.07 -10.32
CA LYS A 94 6.95 11.24 -11.79
C LYS A 94 6.06 10.20 -12.43
N LEU A 95 5.35 10.59 -13.46
CA LEU A 95 4.64 9.65 -14.32
C LEU A 95 5.66 8.71 -14.97
N ARG A 96 5.42 7.41 -14.83
CA ARG A 96 6.27 6.35 -15.36
C ARG A 96 5.41 5.28 -16.03
N PRO A 97 5.96 4.54 -17.01
CA PRO A 97 5.23 3.42 -17.61
C PRO A 97 4.79 2.42 -16.52
N PRO A 98 3.54 1.92 -16.55
CA PRO A 98 3.02 0.99 -15.55
C PRO A 98 3.91 -0.25 -15.32
N ALA A 99 4.48 -0.81 -16.39
CA ALA A 99 5.38 -1.96 -16.31
C ALA A 99 6.64 -1.67 -15.46
N ALA A 100 7.22 -0.47 -15.59
CA ALA A 100 8.38 -0.06 -14.82
C ALA A 100 8.03 0.13 -13.34
N VAL A 101 6.88 0.76 -13.05
CA VAL A 101 6.39 0.94 -11.66
C VAL A 101 6.11 -0.41 -11.01
N ARG A 102 5.47 -1.34 -11.75
CA ARG A 102 5.22 -2.70 -11.28
C ARG A 102 6.53 -3.42 -10.95
N ALA A 103 7.53 -3.35 -11.83
CA ALA A 103 8.82 -4.01 -11.60
C ALA A 103 9.51 -3.48 -10.33
N ASP A 104 9.54 -2.16 -10.14
CA ASP A 104 10.14 -1.55 -8.94
C ASP A 104 9.37 -1.90 -7.66
N TYR A 105 8.03 -1.90 -7.73
CA TYR A 105 7.20 -2.30 -6.60
C TYR A 105 7.48 -3.75 -6.18
N VAL A 106 7.51 -4.68 -7.14
CA VAL A 106 7.79 -6.10 -6.88
C VAL A 106 9.19 -6.26 -6.28
N ALA A 107 10.21 -5.65 -6.87
CA ALA A 107 11.59 -5.69 -6.35
C ALA A 107 11.67 -5.14 -4.92
N ARG A 108 10.97 -4.04 -4.62
CA ARG A 108 10.95 -3.47 -3.27
C ARG A 108 10.26 -4.36 -2.27
N VAL A 109 9.13 -4.97 -2.63
CA VAL A 109 8.43 -5.92 -1.76
C VAL A 109 9.30 -7.14 -1.46
N GLN A 110 9.97 -7.69 -2.48
CA GLN A 110 10.89 -8.83 -2.32
C GLN A 110 12.04 -8.48 -1.36
N SER A 111 12.71 -7.34 -1.56
CA SER A 111 13.76 -6.87 -0.66
C SER A 111 13.29 -6.76 0.79
N LEU A 112 12.11 -6.18 1.03
CA LEU A 112 11.56 -6.05 2.38
C LEU A 112 11.22 -7.39 3.03
N LEU A 113 10.75 -8.37 2.24
CA LEU A 113 10.47 -9.72 2.73
C LEU A 113 11.76 -10.47 3.08
N GLU A 114 12.83 -10.29 2.31
CA GLU A 114 14.15 -10.86 2.60
C GLU A 114 14.74 -10.28 3.90
N ASP A 115 14.63 -8.95 4.09
CA ASP A 115 15.06 -8.27 5.31
C ASP A 115 14.30 -8.79 6.55
N CYS A 116 12.97 -8.95 6.44
CA CYS A 116 12.14 -9.52 7.51
C CYS A 116 12.48 -10.99 7.77
N GLY A 117 12.73 -11.78 6.75
CA GLY A 117 13.08 -13.20 6.86
C GLY A 117 14.43 -13.43 7.54
N SER A 118 15.42 -12.60 7.26
CA SER A 118 16.72 -12.63 7.90
C SER A 118 16.68 -12.28 9.39
N ALA A 119 15.80 -11.35 9.77
CA ALA A 119 15.64 -10.93 11.17
C ALA A 119 14.92 -11.98 12.05
N LEU A 120 14.11 -12.85 11.47
CA LEU A 120 13.29 -13.84 12.20
C LEU A 120 13.84 -15.27 12.16
N GLY A 121 14.98 -15.52 11.53
CA GLY A 121 15.71 -16.80 11.59
C GLY A 121 14.97 -18.06 11.13
N GLY A 122 13.79 -17.95 10.48
CA GLY A 122 12.92 -19.09 10.29
C GLY A 122 12.08 -19.17 9.01
N LEU A 123 12.27 -18.32 8.02
CA LEU A 123 11.37 -18.26 6.85
C LEU A 123 11.90 -18.91 5.57
N TRP A 124 12.69 -19.97 5.67
CA TRP A 124 13.11 -20.75 4.50
C TRP A 124 11.90 -21.35 3.73
N LEU A 125 10.84 -21.75 4.45
CA LEU A 125 9.58 -22.24 3.85
C LEU A 125 8.84 -21.13 3.05
N TYR A 126 9.01 -19.88 3.40
CA TYR A 126 8.33 -18.75 2.74
C TYR A 126 8.87 -18.46 1.34
N ARG A 127 10.16 -18.69 1.13
CA ARG A 127 10.83 -18.43 -0.15
C ARG A 127 10.36 -19.36 -1.27
N GLN A 128 10.12 -20.64 -0.97
CA GLN A 128 9.61 -21.59 -1.97
C GLN A 128 8.15 -21.32 -2.37
N THR A 129 7.32 -20.89 -1.42
CA THR A 129 5.89 -20.65 -1.68
C THR A 129 5.67 -19.37 -2.50
N LEU A 130 6.48 -18.32 -2.31
CA LEU A 130 6.40 -17.09 -3.12
C LEU A 130 6.87 -17.29 -4.56
N GLY A 131 7.90 -18.10 -4.78
CA GLY A 131 8.37 -18.44 -6.13
C GLY A 131 7.27 -19.08 -6.98
N ASN A 132 6.46 -19.95 -6.40
CA ASN A 132 5.37 -20.64 -7.09
C ASN A 132 4.16 -19.73 -7.38
N VAL A 133 3.82 -18.83 -6.46
CA VAL A 133 2.68 -17.90 -6.64
C VAL A 133 2.95 -16.85 -7.72
N PHE A 134 4.18 -16.35 -7.82
CA PHE A 134 4.52 -15.36 -8.87
C PHE A 134 4.63 -15.98 -10.27
N MET A 135 4.86 -17.30 -10.38
CA MET A 135 4.90 -17.99 -11.67
C MET A 135 3.49 -18.29 -12.21
N GLU A 136 2.49 -18.46 -11.34
CA GLU A 136 1.09 -18.73 -11.75
C GLU A 136 0.33 -17.49 -12.24
N PHE A 137 0.73 -16.28 -11.84
CA PHE A 137 0.09 -15.03 -12.27
C PHE A 137 0.82 -14.31 -13.42
N GLY A 138 1.82 -14.94 -14.01
CA GLY A 138 2.66 -14.37 -15.09
C GLY A 138 2.30 -14.80 -16.51
N GLN A 139 1.14 -15.48 -16.73
CA GLN A 139 0.63 -15.82 -18.07
C GLN A 139 -0.57 -14.97 -18.45
#